data_7e8bcf817088cb578b8069d886c5c599
#
_entry.id   7e8bcf817088cb578b8069d886c5c599
#
_cell.length_a   1.000
_cell.length_b   1.000
_cell.length_c   1.000
_cell.angle_alpha   90.00
_cell.angle_beta   90.00
_cell.angle_gamma   90.00
#
_symmetry.space_group_name_H-M   'P 1'
#
loop_
_entity.id
_entity.type
_entity.pdbx_description
1 polymer ?
#
loop_
_entity_poly.entity_id
_entity_poly.type
_entity_poly.pdbx_seq_one_letter_code
_entity_poly.pdbx_strand_id
1 'polypeptide(L)'
;MNALTQLVLMRLRMLMRQPEVLFWTFIFPLVTSLVLGLAFRNDTLGPVRVAVAEGPGAQALVERLRDVPELSAELTSEASARRRLARGQLALVLLPGDVPEALVDPSQPEGRSARLLVSQALAASGEAPPSTTFKATPVSEPGNRYVDFLIPGLLGMSLMSNSLWVVAGSLVSMRGGRLLKRLAATPMRRTHFFLSFMLARSVFALVEVAFFCAFARWLFSVPMFGSYVTLTLVGLAGALCFSSVGVLVAMRARSEEAMGGLVNLVSLPMMFLSGVFFASDNFPAWLQPVIGFLPLTAINDSLRNIMLEGAGLASLGMPMLVLAAWTVLPLVLALRLFRWT
;
A
#
# COMPACT_ATOMS: atom_id res chain seq x y z
N MET A 1 38.38 -16.69 0.93
CA MET A 1 36.97 -16.27 1.01
C MET A 1 36.12 -17.43 1.49
N ASN A 2 35.28 -17.22 2.50
CA ASN A 2 34.44 -18.29 3.03
C ASN A 2 33.40 -18.73 1.99
N ALA A 3 33.04 -20.03 1.98
CA ALA A 3 32.07 -20.60 1.05
C ALA A 3 30.73 -19.82 1.03
N LEU A 4 30.28 -19.31 2.18
CA LEU A 4 29.10 -18.48 2.30
C LEU A 4 29.21 -17.18 1.49
N THR A 5 30.35 -16.47 1.59
CA THR A 5 30.60 -15.22 0.86
C THR A 5 30.58 -15.44 -0.66
N GLN A 6 31.18 -16.53 -1.14
CA GLN A 6 31.16 -16.88 -2.57
C GLN A 6 29.74 -17.16 -3.06
N LEU A 7 28.92 -17.87 -2.27
CA LEU A 7 27.52 -18.15 -2.59
C LEU A 7 26.70 -16.87 -2.65
N VAL A 8 26.88 -15.97 -1.69
CA VAL A 8 26.17 -14.67 -1.68
C VAL A 8 26.53 -13.83 -2.90
N LEU A 9 27.82 -13.71 -3.23
CA LEU A 9 28.29 -12.96 -4.39
C LEU A 9 27.77 -13.54 -5.70
N MET A 10 27.78 -14.88 -5.84
CA MET A 10 27.22 -15.56 -7.00
C MET A 10 25.74 -15.22 -7.17
N ARG A 11 24.94 -15.27 -6.09
CA ARG A 11 23.52 -14.95 -6.13
C ARG A 11 23.25 -13.49 -6.48
N LEU A 12 23.99 -12.55 -5.90
CA LEU A 12 23.88 -11.14 -6.24
C LEU A 12 24.16 -10.88 -7.72
N ARG A 13 25.22 -11.52 -8.26
CA ARG A 13 25.51 -11.43 -9.71
C ARG A 13 24.39 -12.02 -10.58
N MET A 14 23.79 -13.12 -10.14
CA MET A 14 22.64 -13.71 -10.84
C MET A 14 21.43 -12.75 -10.85
N LEU A 15 21.09 -12.17 -9.70
CA LEU A 15 19.98 -11.20 -9.59
C LEU A 15 20.19 -9.96 -10.47
N MET A 16 21.40 -9.40 -10.45
CA MET A 16 21.72 -8.22 -11.27
C MET A 16 21.70 -8.49 -12.78
N ARG A 17 21.81 -9.75 -13.21
CA ARG A 17 21.75 -10.16 -14.62
C ARG A 17 20.34 -10.52 -15.10
N GLN A 18 19.34 -10.47 -14.22
CA GLN A 18 17.94 -10.73 -14.56
C GLN A 18 17.19 -9.41 -14.74
N PRO A 19 17.03 -8.92 -15.98
CA PRO A 19 16.35 -7.63 -16.24
C PRO A 19 14.89 -7.65 -15.76
N GLU A 20 14.24 -8.81 -15.77
CA GLU A 20 12.88 -8.99 -15.28
C GLU A 20 12.78 -8.67 -13.78
N VAL A 21 13.73 -9.16 -12.96
CA VAL A 21 13.75 -8.86 -11.52
C VAL A 21 13.95 -7.37 -11.29
N LEU A 22 14.84 -6.72 -12.04
CA LEU A 22 15.08 -5.27 -11.94
C LEU A 22 13.85 -4.47 -12.35
N PHE A 23 13.14 -4.89 -13.42
CA PHE A 23 11.90 -4.25 -13.87
C PHE A 23 10.83 -4.30 -12.77
N TRP A 24 10.52 -5.49 -12.27
CA TRP A 24 9.48 -5.68 -11.26
C TRP A 24 9.83 -5.06 -9.90
N THR A 25 11.13 -4.97 -9.56
CA THR A 25 11.58 -4.38 -8.30
C THR A 25 11.56 -2.85 -8.31
N PHE A 26 11.99 -2.23 -9.41
CA PHE A 26 12.25 -0.79 -9.45
C PHE A 26 11.26 -0.05 -10.37
N ILE A 27 11.06 -0.54 -11.60
CA ILE A 27 10.27 0.18 -12.60
C ILE A 27 8.78 0.05 -12.33
N PHE A 28 8.30 -1.16 -12.07
CA PHE A 28 6.87 -1.42 -11.87
C PHE A 28 6.27 -0.64 -10.69
N PRO A 29 6.84 -0.65 -9.47
CA PRO A 29 6.33 0.14 -8.36
C PRO A 29 6.41 1.65 -8.61
N LEU A 30 7.46 2.11 -9.32
CA LEU A 30 7.61 3.51 -9.71
C LEU A 30 6.47 3.93 -10.65
N VAL A 31 6.21 3.16 -11.70
CA VAL A 31 5.12 3.43 -12.65
C VAL A 31 3.77 3.38 -11.94
N THR A 32 3.56 2.37 -11.09
CA THR A 32 2.32 2.24 -10.30
C THR A 32 2.13 3.44 -9.36
N SER A 33 3.17 3.85 -8.63
CA SER A 33 3.13 5.04 -7.77
C SER A 33 2.86 6.30 -8.56
N LEU A 34 3.47 6.44 -9.75
CA LEU A 34 3.26 7.61 -10.61
C LEU A 34 1.83 7.66 -11.13
N VAL A 35 1.33 6.54 -11.66
CA VAL A 35 -0.03 6.45 -12.22
C VAL A 35 -1.08 6.70 -11.14
N LEU A 36 -0.98 6.01 -10.00
CA LEU A 36 -1.90 6.20 -8.88
C LEU A 36 -1.73 7.58 -8.23
N GLY A 37 -0.50 8.06 -8.07
CA GLY A 37 -0.21 9.38 -7.55
C GLY A 37 -0.76 10.51 -8.44
N LEU A 38 -0.75 10.34 -9.77
CA LEU A 38 -1.37 11.28 -10.70
C LEU A 38 -2.90 11.13 -10.70
N ALA A 39 -3.41 9.90 -10.65
CA ALA A 39 -4.85 9.64 -10.64
C ALA A 39 -5.53 10.24 -9.39
N PHE A 40 -4.88 10.15 -8.22
CA PHE A 40 -5.38 10.68 -6.95
C PHE A 40 -4.74 12.03 -6.54
N ARG A 41 -3.99 12.67 -7.46
CA ARG A 41 -3.38 13.98 -7.20
C ARG A 41 -4.42 15.10 -7.04
N ASN A 42 -5.59 14.95 -7.63
CA ASN A 42 -6.64 15.97 -7.64
C ASN A 42 -7.55 15.95 -6.40
N ASP A 43 -7.27 15.10 -5.42
CA ASP A 43 -8.01 15.10 -4.14
C ASP A 43 -7.63 16.26 -3.21
N THR A 44 -6.69 17.12 -3.60
CA THR A 44 -6.51 18.42 -2.99
C THR A 44 -7.38 19.44 -3.72
N LEU A 45 -8.68 19.49 -3.36
CA LEU A 45 -9.50 20.70 -3.53
C LEU A 45 -9.71 21.18 -4.98
N GLY A 46 -10.04 20.29 -5.89
CA GLY A 46 -10.91 20.70 -6.99
C GLY A 46 -12.26 21.13 -6.39
N PRO A 47 -12.91 22.19 -6.89
CA PRO A 47 -14.19 22.61 -6.34
C PRO A 47 -15.16 21.42 -6.36
N VAL A 48 -15.77 21.14 -5.21
CA VAL A 48 -16.72 20.04 -5.05
C VAL A 48 -17.89 20.28 -5.98
N ARG A 49 -18.17 19.36 -6.89
CA ARG A 49 -19.21 19.51 -7.90
C ARG A 49 -20.59 19.31 -7.29
N VAL A 50 -21.37 20.37 -7.26
CA VAL A 50 -22.73 20.40 -6.74
C VAL A 50 -23.69 20.82 -7.88
N ALA A 51 -24.78 20.09 -8.03
CA ALA A 51 -25.83 20.53 -8.96
C ALA A 51 -27.03 21.12 -8.18
N VAL A 52 -27.61 22.15 -8.72
CA VAL A 52 -28.92 22.69 -8.28
C VAL A 52 -29.94 22.29 -9.32
N ALA A 53 -31.02 21.63 -8.90
CA ALA A 53 -32.08 21.27 -9.81
C ALA A 53 -32.87 22.54 -10.25
N GLU A 54 -33.40 22.54 -11.49
CA GLU A 54 -34.24 23.61 -12.00
C GLU A 54 -35.50 23.74 -11.15
N GLY A 55 -35.78 24.95 -10.71
CA GLY A 55 -36.96 25.28 -9.90
C GLY A 55 -36.97 26.72 -9.39
N PRO A 56 -38.02 27.12 -8.65
CA PRO A 56 -38.12 28.48 -8.10
C PRO A 56 -36.91 28.80 -7.21
N GLY A 57 -36.18 29.89 -7.48
CA GLY A 57 -35.00 30.29 -6.70
C GLY A 57 -33.70 29.59 -7.05
N ALA A 58 -33.67 28.62 -7.99
CA ALA A 58 -32.48 27.83 -8.31
C ALA A 58 -31.30 28.68 -8.80
N GLN A 59 -31.55 29.72 -9.61
CA GLN A 59 -30.46 30.60 -10.10
C GLN A 59 -29.80 31.38 -8.97
N ALA A 60 -30.57 31.89 -8.02
CA ALA A 60 -30.05 32.61 -6.85
C ALA A 60 -29.19 31.65 -5.96
N LEU A 61 -29.58 30.38 -5.81
CA LEU A 61 -28.79 29.36 -5.10
C LEU A 61 -27.46 29.06 -5.81
N VAL A 62 -27.48 28.93 -7.14
CA VAL A 62 -26.25 28.70 -7.92
C VAL A 62 -25.28 29.88 -7.80
N GLU A 63 -25.75 31.13 -7.88
CA GLU A 63 -24.91 32.32 -7.72
C GLU A 63 -24.28 32.36 -6.34
N ARG A 64 -25.05 32.11 -5.28
CA ARG A 64 -24.53 32.04 -3.90
C ARG A 64 -23.49 30.96 -3.69
N LEU A 65 -23.67 29.78 -4.27
CA LEU A 65 -22.70 28.66 -4.15
C LEU A 65 -21.43 28.91 -4.97
N ARG A 66 -21.50 29.73 -6.04
CA ARG A 66 -20.33 30.13 -6.82
C ARG A 66 -19.39 31.09 -6.08
N ASP A 67 -19.92 31.84 -5.10
CA ASP A 67 -19.09 32.72 -4.27
C ASP A 67 -18.19 31.94 -3.31
N VAL A 68 -18.40 30.64 -3.18
CA VAL A 68 -17.55 29.73 -2.37
C VAL A 68 -16.49 29.07 -3.27
N PRO A 69 -15.19 29.39 -3.14
CA PRO A 69 -14.14 28.90 -4.03
C PRO A 69 -14.02 27.36 -4.08
N GLU A 70 -14.44 26.68 -3.01
CA GLU A 70 -14.39 25.23 -2.88
C GLU A 70 -15.58 24.51 -3.54
N LEU A 71 -16.58 25.25 -4.06
CA LEU A 71 -17.78 24.68 -4.68
C LEU A 71 -17.85 25.04 -6.17
N SER A 72 -18.19 24.05 -6.99
CA SER A 72 -18.56 24.26 -8.40
C SER A 72 -20.05 23.95 -8.58
N ALA A 73 -20.87 24.97 -8.53
CA ALA A 73 -22.31 24.84 -8.66
C ALA A 73 -22.77 24.99 -10.12
N GLU A 74 -23.59 24.06 -10.60
CA GLU A 74 -24.20 24.07 -11.92
C GLU A 74 -25.72 23.88 -11.83
N LEU A 75 -26.44 24.54 -12.73
CA LEU A 75 -27.89 24.35 -12.88
C LEU A 75 -28.16 23.21 -13.85
N THR A 76 -29.03 22.25 -13.46
CA THR A 76 -29.37 21.11 -14.32
C THR A 76 -30.78 20.58 -14.00
N SER A 77 -31.37 19.82 -14.92
CA SER A 77 -32.68 19.21 -14.64
C SER A 77 -32.55 18.13 -13.55
N GLU A 78 -33.57 17.97 -12.71
CA GLU A 78 -33.56 17.01 -11.59
C GLU A 78 -33.27 15.60 -12.05
N ALA A 79 -33.85 15.14 -13.17
CA ALA A 79 -33.63 13.80 -13.71
C ALA A 79 -32.16 13.57 -14.16
N SER A 80 -31.50 14.63 -14.67
CA SER A 80 -30.08 14.58 -15.05
C SER A 80 -29.17 14.61 -13.82
N ALA A 81 -29.49 15.47 -12.84
CA ALA A 81 -28.76 15.58 -11.59
C ALA A 81 -28.73 14.25 -10.81
N ARG A 82 -29.88 13.58 -10.66
CA ARG A 82 -30.00 12.28 -9.99
C ARG A 82 -29.17 11.19 -10.69
N ARG A 83 -29.17 11.13 -12.02
CA ARG A 83 -28.34 10.17 -12.79
C ARG A 83 -26.85 10.42 -12.63
N ARG A 84 -26.43 11.67 -12.60
CA ARG A 84 -25.02 12.06 -12.44
C ARG A 84 -24.53 11.85 -11.00
N LEU A 85 -25.39 12.06 -9.99
CA LEU A 85 -25.14 11.71 -8.60
C LEU A 85 -24.92 10.21 -8.45
N ALA A 86 -25.80 9.38 -9.01
CA ALA A 86 -25.68 7.93 -8.97
C ALA A 86 -24.42 7.37 -9.69
N ARG A 87 -23.85 8.16 -10.63
CA ARG A 87 -22.59 7.82 -11.33
C ARG A 87 -21.34 8.38 -10.65
N GLY A 88 -21.46 9.04 -9.49
CA GLY A 88 -20.34 9.66 -8.80
C GLY A 88 -19.75 10.90 -9.50
N GLN A 89 -20.48 11.51 -10.42
CA GLN A 89 -20.03 12.72 -11.14
C GLN A 89 -20.37 14.01 -10.40
N LEU A 90 -21.26 13.93 -9.42
CA LEU A 90 -21.69 15.01 -8.52
C LEU A 90 -21.60 14.49 -7.09
N ALA A 91 -21.14 15.34 -6.18
CA ALA A 91 -21.06 15.01 -4.76
C ALA A 91 -22.39 15.27 -4.03
N LEU A 92 -23.19 16.23 -4.52
CA LEU A 92 -24.44 16.63 -3.91
C LEU A 92 -25.37 17.26 -4.95
N VAL A 93 -26.69 17.04 -4.79
CA VAL A 93 -27.73 17.70 -5.57
C VAL A 93 -28.67 18.47 -4.63
N LEU A 94 -28.86 19.75 -4.88
CA LEU A 94 -29.84 20.60 -4.19
C LEU A 94 -31.14 20.66 -4.96
N LEU A 95 -32.23 20.35 -4.31
CA LEU A 95 -33.58 20.59 -4.80
C LEU A 95 -34.06 21.92 -4.23
N PRO A 96 -34.37 22.91 -5.09
CA PRO A 96 -34.87 24.21 -4.63
C PRO A 96 -36.30 24.07 -4.08
N GLY A 97 -36.59 24.75 -2.98
CA GLY A 97 -37.88 24.76 -2.31
C GLY A 97 -37.87 25.76 -1.17
N ASP A 98 -38.96 25.91 -0.42
CA ASP A 98 -39.02 26.76 0.78
C ASP A 98 -37.94 26.37 1.81
N VAL A 99 -37.60 25.09 1.87
CA VAL A 99 -36.41 24.53 2.55
C VAL A 99 -35.67 23.72 1.51
N PRO A 100 -34.43 24.10 1.13
CA PRO A 100 -33.64 23.34 0.16
C PRO A 100 -33.34 21.93 0.65
N GLU A 101 -33.68 20.92 -0.14
CA GLU A 101 -33.40 19.53 0.18
C GLU A 101 -32.10 19.10 -0.52
N ALA A 102 -31.16 18.49 0.25
CA ALA A 102 -29.89 17.99 -0.27
C ALA A 102 -29.95 16.49 -0.48
N LEU A 103 -29.82 16.05 -1.72
CA LEU A 103 -29.64 14.64 -2.06
C LEU A 103 -28.14 14.30 -2.06
N VAL A 104 -27.74 13.35 -1.24
CA VAL A 104 -26.35 12.91 -1.09
C VAL A 104 -26.30 11.39 -1.18
N ASP A 105 -25.31 10.85 -1.87
CA ASP A 105 -25.05 9.42 -1.85
C ASP A 105 -24.24 9.08 -0.59
N PRO A 106 -24.79 8.31 0.36
CA PRO A 106 -24.10 7.97 1.61
C PRO A 106 -22.86 7.10 1.40
N SER A 107 -22.70 6.48 0.24
CA SER A 107 -21.54 5.66 -0.12
C SER A 107 -20.33 6.49 -0.57
N GLN A 108 -20.53 7.79 -0.86
CA GLN A 108 -19.48 8.68 -1.35
C GLN A 108 -18.93 9.57 -0.22
N PRO A 109 -17.62 9.52 0.08
CA PRO A 109 -17.00 10.35 1.12
C PRO A 109 -17.10 11.86 0.81
N GLU A 110 -17.05 12.23 -0.48
CA GLU A 110 -17.19 13.61 -0.97
C GLU A 110 -18.56 14.23 -0.65
N GLY A 111 -19.61 13.41 -0.57
CA GLY A 111 -20.97 13.87 -0.25
C GLY A 111 -21.08 14.47 1.15
N ARG A 112 -20.31 13.97 2.13
CA ARG A 112 -20.27 14.55 3.48
C ARG A 112 -19.59 15.91 3.50
N SER A 113 -18.49 16.06 2.79
CA SER A 113 -17.76 17.33 2.66
C SER A 113 -18.60 18.36 1.90
N ALA A 114 -19.24 17.94 0.78
CA ALA A 114 -20.17 18.77 0.01
C ALA A 114 -21.32 19.31 0.88
N ARG A 115 -21.94 18.45 1.70
CA ARG A 115 -23.02 18.82 2.60
C ARG A 115 -22.58 19.87 3.62
N LEU A 116 -21.38 19.73 4.20
CA LEU A 116 -20.84 20.69 5.16
C LEU A 116 -20.57 22.04 4.50
N LEU A 117 -19.93 22.08 3.33
CA LEU A 117 -19.63 23.31 2.60
C LEU A 117 -20.92 24.03 2.16
N VAL A 118 -21.88 23.29 1.63
CA VAL A 118 -23.19 23.86 1.23
C VAL A 118 -23.97 24.38 2.44
N SER A 119 -24.00 23.64 3.56
CA SER A 119 -24.66 24.11 4.78
C SER A 119 -24.00 25.37 5.34
N GLN A 120 -22.69 25.50 5.23
CA GLN A 120 -21.94 26.67 5.64
C GLN A 120 -22.22 27.88 4.73
N ALA A 121 -22.30 27.68 3.40
CA ALA A 121 -22.65 28.69 2.43
C ALA A 121 -24.08 29.23 2.63
N LEU A 122 -25.03 28.34 2.92
CA LEU A 122 -26.43 28.69 3.21
C LEU A 122 -26.61 29.35 4.58
N ALA A 123 -25.82 28.94 5.60
CA ALA A 123 -25.85 29.57 6.93
C ALA A 123 -25.33 31.01 6.91
N ALA A 124 -24.33 31.31 6.08
CA ALA A 124 -23.79 32.65 5.92
C ALA A 124 -24.81 33.61 5.31
N SER A 125 -25.81 33.12 4.62
CA SER A 125 -26.92 33.92 4.03
C SER A 125 -28.18 34.05 4.91
N GLY A 126 -28.16 33.53 6.14
CA GLY A 126 -29.26 33.71 7.12
C GLY A 126 -30.46 32.76 6.94
N GLU A 127 -30.40 31.81 6.01
CA GLU A 127 -31.54 30.90 5.68
C GLU A 127 -31.37 29.47 6.27
N ALA A 128 -30.29 29.20 7.01
CA ALA A 128 -30.10 27.87 7.64
C ALA A 128 -30.50 27.89 9.12
N PRO A 129 -31.06 26.79 9.65
CA PRO A 129 -31.35 26.66 11.07
C PRO A 129 -30.04 26.72 11.87
N PRO A 130 -30.06 27.33 13.09
CA PRO A 130 -28.84 27.69 13.85
C PRO A 130 -28.01 26.51 14.43
N SER A 131 -28.30 25.29 14.01
CA SER A 131 -27.69 24.07 14.61
C SER A 131 -26.46 23.53 13.90
N THR A 132 -25.90 24.21 12.87
CA THR A 132 -24.76 23.64 12.09
C THR A 132 -23.70 24.68 11.76
N THR A 133 -23.30 25.53 12.71
CA THR A 133 -22.14 26.41 12.51
C THR A 133 -20.87 25.69 12.90
N PHE A 134 -20.34 24.84 12.01
CA PHE A 134 -18.97 24.34 12.13
C PHE A 134 -18.06 25.14 11.20
N LYS A 135 -17.11 25.85 11.81
CA LYS A 135 -15.99 26.45 11.09
C LYS A 135 -15.02 25.32 10.72
N ALA A 136 -15.16 24.77 9.50
CA ALA A 136 -14.22 23.80 9.00
C ALA A 136 -12.90 24.52 8.72
N THR A 137 -11.91 24.35 9.59
CA THR A 137 -10.54 24.75 9.33
C THR A 137 -9.90 23.58 8.59
N PRO A 138 -9.47 23.72 7.32
CA PRO A 138 -8.77 22.64 6.64
C PRO A 138 -7.41 22.43 7.34
N VAL A 139 -7.30 21.37 8.10
CA VAL A 139 -6.03 20.95 8.67
C VAL A 139 -5.32 20.13 7.58
N SER A 140 -4.50 20.81 6.79
CA SER A 140 -3.59 20.15 5.85
C SER A 140 -2.33 19.73 6.60
N GLU A 141 -2.38 18.58 7.25
CA GLU A 141 -1.16 18.01 7.84
C GLU A 141 -0.32 17.32 6.74
N PRO A 142 1.03 17.52 6.77
CA PRO A 142 1.93 16.79 5.90
C PRO A 142 1.81 15.29 6.18
N GLY A 143 1.49 14.48 5.16
CA GLY A 143 1.29 13.04 5.31
C GLY A 143 -0.16 12.58 5.04
N ASN A 144 -1.07 13.51 4.80
CA ASN A 144 -2.51 13.23 4.59
C ASN A 144 -2.86 12.90 3.12
N ARG A 145 -1.87 12.96 2.21
CA ARG A 145 -2.11 12.64 0.79
C ARG A 145 -2.16 11.12 0.60
N TYR A 146 -3.01 10.66 -0.32
CA TYR A 146 -3.09 9.24 -0.68
C TYR A 146 -1.71 8.65 -1.05
N VAL A 147 -0.85 9.45 -1.71
CA VAL A 147 0.52 9.04 -2.06
C VAL A 147 1.39 8.76 -0.83
N ASP A 148 1.23 9.56 0.24
CA ASP A 148 1.98 9.37 1.48
C ASP A 148 1.61 8.06 2.17
N PHE A 149 0.34 7.64 2.05
CA PHE A 149 -0.16 6.33 2.48
C PHE A 149 0.31 5.19 1.56
N LEU A 150 0.28 5.42 0.24
CA LEU A 150 0.51 4.40 -0.79
C LEU A 150 1.98 3.95 -0.85
N ILE A 151 2.93 4.89 -0.80
CA ILE A 151 4.36 4.58 -1.03
C ILE A 151 4.93 3.60 -0.01
N PRO A 152 4.73 3.74 1.32
CA PRO A 152 5.16 2.73 2.29
C PRO A 152 4.52 1.37 2.04
N GLY A 153 3.24 1.34 1.65
CA GLY A 153 2.52 0.11 1.29
C GLY A 153 3.12 -0.59 0.07
N LEU A 154 3.46 0.18 -0.98
CA LEU A 154 4.12 -0.36 -2.18
C LEU A 154 5.54 -0.87 -1.88
N LEU A 155 6.28 -0.21 -1.00
CA LEU A 155 7.59 -0.71 -0.55
C LEU A 155 7.45 -2.06 0.16
N GLY A 156 6.50 -2.19 1.09
CA GLY A 156 6.25 -3.46 1.78
C GLY A 156 5.80 -4.57 0.81
N MET A 157 4.89 -4.25 -0.13
CA MET A 157 4.46 -5.17 -1.19
C MET A 157 5.62 -5.59 -2.09
N SER A 158 6.50 -4.66 -2.48
CA SER A 158 7.67 -4.94 -3.29
C SER A 158 8.65 -5.86 -2.56
N LEU A 159 8.96 -5.57 -1.29
CA LEU A 159 9.80 -6.42 -0.44
C LEU A 159 9.22 -7.84 -0.30
N MET A 160 7.90 -7.97 -0.12
CA MET A 160 7.22 -9.27 -0.09
C MET A 160 7.36 -9.99 -1.42
N SER A 161 6.88 -9.40 -2.50
CA SER A 161 6.81 -10.03 -3.81
C SER A 161 8.18 -10.47 -4.29
N ASN A 162 9.16 -9.57 -4.26
CA ASN A 162 10.53 -9.88 -4.69
C ASN A 162 11.19 -10.97 -3.83
N SER A 163 10.95 -10.97 -2.51
CA SER A 163 11.50 -12.00 -1.63
C SER A 163 10.88 -13.37 -1.91
N LEU A 164 9.56 -13.44 -2.10
CA LEU A 164 8.86 -14.67 -2.43
C LEU A 164 9.29 -15.24 -3.79
N TRP A 165 9.17 -14.43 -4.85
CA TRP A 165 9.42 -14.87 -6.22
C TRP A 165 10.89 -15.21 -6.46
N VAL A 166 11.82 -14.35 -6.02
CA VAL A 166 13.25 -14.55 -6.26
C VAL A 166 13.76 -15.76 -5.51
N VAL A 167 13.38 -15.92 -4.22
CA VAL A 167 13.88 -17.04 -3.42
C VAL A 167 13.23 -18.35 -3.86
N ALA A 168 11.91 -18.38 -4.02
CA ALA A 168 11.20 -19.58 -4.44
C ALA A 168 11.61 -20.01 -5.86
N GLY A 169 11.66 -19.08 -6.81
CA GLY A 169 12.04 -19.33 -8.20
C GLY A 169 13.47 -19.85 -8.32
N SER A 170 14.42 -19.22 -7.62
CA SER A 170 15.81 -19.69 -7.63
C SER A 170 15.95 -21.12 -7.10
N LEU A 171 15.19 -21.47 -6.06
CA LEU A 171 15.25 -22.83 -5.49
C LEU A 171 14.62 -23.87 -6.41
N VAL A 172 13.47 -23.56 -7.01
CA VAL A 172 12.78 -24.47 -7.95
C VAL A 172 13.62 -24.67 -9.21
N SER A 173 14.15 -23.61 -9.80
CA SER A 173 15.02 -23.65 -10.97
C SER A 173 16.31 -24.45 -10.71
N MET A 174 16.95 -24.29 -9.54
CA MET A 174 18.11 -25.11 -9.14
C MET A 174 17.78 -26.60 -9.01
N ARG A 175 16.55 -26.94 -8.59
CA ARG A 175 16.09 -28.32 -8.52
C ARG A 175 15.93 -28.90 -9.93
N GLY A 176 15.26 -28.17 -10.83
CA GLY A 176 15.09 -28.57 -12.25
C GLY A 176 16.42 -28.77 -12.97
N GLY A 177 17.39 -27.87 -12.76
CA GLY A 177 18.73 -27.91 -13.34
C GLY A 177 19.70 -28.91 -12.70
N ARG A 178 19.23 -29.76 -11.75
CA ARG A 178 20.05 -30.73 -11.00
C ARG A 178 21.23 -30.11 -10.22
N LEU A 179 21.25 -28.77 -10.06
CA LEU A 179 22.29 -28.05 -9.32
C LEU A 179 22.29 -28.43 -7.82
N LEU A 180 21.12 -28.72 -7.25
CA LEU A 180 21.01 -29.17 -5.86
C LEU A 180 21.75 -30.49 -5.64
N LYS A 181 21.70 -31.43 -6.60
CA LYS A 181 22.43 -32.70 -6.50
C LYS A 181 23.95 -32.49 -6.54
N ARG A 182 24.45 -31.54 -7.33
CA ARG A 182 25.87 -31.18 -7.36
C ARG A 182 26.30 -30.50 -6.06
N LEU A 183 25.46 -29.63 -5.51
CA LEU A 183 25.73 -28.99 -4.22
C LEU A 183 25.67 -29.98 -3.06
N ALA A 184 24.84 -31.01 -3.13
CA ALA A 184 24.80 -32.09 -2.13
C ALA A 184 26.08 -32.92 -2.05
N ALA A 185 26.83 -32.97 -3.16
CA ALA A 185 28.15 -33.64 -3.19
C ALA A 185 29.26 -32.80 -2.53
N THR A 186 28.99 -31.53 -2.18
CA THR A 186 29.96 -30.69 -1.45
C THR A 186 29.74 -30.79 0.08
N PRO A 187 30.77 -30.61 0.93
CA PRO A 187 30.64 -30.67 2.38
C PRO A 187 29.93 -29.42 2.97
N MET A 188 28.86 -28.96 2.33
CA MET A 188 28.13 -27.75 2.70
C MET A 188 26.98 -28.06 3.67
N ARG A 189 26.87 -27.26 4.74
CA ARG A 189 25.77 -27.37 5.69
C ARG A 189 24.48 -26.75 5.07
N ARG A 190 23.33 -27.41 5.28
CA ARG A 190 22.02 -26.93 4.81
C ARG A 190 21.72 -25.49 5.25
N THR A 191 22.10 -25.15 6.48
CA THR A 191 21.94 -23.80 7.04
C THR A 191 22.70 -22.74 6.24
N HIS A 192 23.95 -23.01 5.82
CA HIS A 192 24.72 -22.07 5.00
C HIS A 192 24.10 -21.86 3.63
N PHE A 193 23.49 -22.90 3.07
CA PHE A 193 22.77 -22.81 1.80
C PHE A 193 21.57 -21.85 1.89
N PHE A 194 20.66 -22.03 2.86
CA PHE A 194 19.51 -21.15 3.02
C PHE A 194 19.92 -19.75 3.47
N LEU A 195 20.88 -19.62 4.37
CA LEU A 195 21.40 -18.34 4.82
C LEU A 195 21.97 -17.52 3.66
N SER A 196 22.57 -18.17 2.64
CA SER A 196 23.06 -17.47 1.45
C SER A 196 21.96 -16.80 0.64
N PHE A 197 20.74 -17.38 0.56
CA PHE A 197 19.60 -16.74 -0.07
C PHE A 197 19.13 -15.53 0.74
N MET A 198 18.99 -15.72 2.04
CA MET A 198 18.52 -14.66 2.94
C MET A 198 19.47 -13.46 2.92
N LEU A 199 20.78 -13.70 3.02
CA LEU A 199 21.79 -12.65 2.99
C LEU A 199 21.84 -11.93 1.62
N ALA A 200 21.82 -12.68 0.52
CA ALA A 200 21.80 -12.07 -0.81
C ALA A 200 20.54 -11.20 -1.01
N ARG A 201 19.38 -11.69 -0.56
CA ARG A 201 18.14 -10.91 -0.62
C ARG A 201 18.17 -9.68 0.29
N SER A 202 18.77 -9.80 1.49
CA SER A 202 18.93 -8.66 2.41
C SER A 202 19.79 -7.56 1.80
N VAL A 203 20.90 -7.90 1.15
CA VAL A 203 21.74 -6.91 0.44
C VAL A 203 20.95 -6.24 -0.68
N PHE A 204 20.15 -6.99 -1.44
CA PHE A 204 19.30 -6.42 -2.49
C PHE A 204 18.18 -5.54 -1.90
N ALA A 205 17.60 -5.93 -0.75
CA ALA A 205 16.60 -5.15 -0.03
C ALA A 205 17.15 -3.79 0.46
N LEU A 206 18.42 -3.70 0.84
CA LEU A 206 19.05 -2.41 1.16
C LEU A 206 18.98 -1.43 -0.02
N VAL A 207 19.32 -1.92 -1.22
CA VAL A 207 19.26 -1.11 -2.45
C VAL A 207 17.81 -0.72 -2.76
N GLU A 208 16.88 -1.66 -2.58
CA GLU A 208 15.45 -1.44 -2.80
C GLU A 208 14.88 -0.37 -1.87
N VAL A 209 15.15 -0.47 -0.57
CA VAL A 209 14.71 0.55 0.42
C VAL A 209 15.32 1.91 0.11
N ALA A 210 16.63 1.98 -0.17
CA ALA A 210 17.30 3.24 -0.51
C ALA A 210 16.69 3.87 -1.78
N PHE A 211 16.41 3.08 -2.80
CA PHE A 211 15.76 3.52 -4.03
C PHE A 211 14.36 4.09 -3.76
N PHE A 212 13.52 3.36 -3.01
CA PHE A 212 12.18 3.82 -2.66
C PHE A 212 12.19 5.10 -1.83
N CYS A 213 13.10 5.24 -0.87
CA CYS A 213 13.26 6.46 -0.08
C CYS A 213 13.66 7.65 -0.95
N ALA A 214 14.62 7.46 -1.86
CA ALA A 214 15.05 8.49 -2.80
C ALA A 214 13.90 8.90 -3.72
N PHE A 215 13.19 7.92 -4.28
CA PHE A 215 12.05 8.12 -5.15
C PHE A 215 10.89 8.86 -4.44
N ALA A 216 10.51 8.40 -3.24
CA ALA A 216 9.49 9.04 -2.41
C ALA A 216 9.81 10.51 -2.13
N ARG A 217 11.07 10.79 -1.81
CA ARG A 217 11.54 12.14 -1.46
C ARG A 217 11.60 13.06 -2.68
N TRP A 218 12.15 12.59 -3.79
CA TRP A 218 12.42 13.44 -4.96
C TRP A 218 11.19 13.67 -5.83
N LEU A 219 10.37 12.63 -6.04
CA LEU A 219 9.24 12.75 -6.96
C LEU A 219 7.96 13.22 -6.25
N PHE A 220 7.69 12.74 -5.05
CA PHE A 220 6.44 13.02 -4.35
C PHE A 220 6.61 13.91 -3.11
N SER A 221 7.85 14.24 -2.73
CA SER A 221 8.13 15.01 -1.51
C SER A 221 7.45 14.42 -0.27
N VAL A 222 7.40 13.07 -0.19
CA VAL A 222 6.83 12.37 0.96
C VAL A 222 7.63 12.72 2.21
N PRO A 223 6.97 13.11 3.30
CA PRO A 223 7.64 13.44 4.54
C PRO A 223 8.31 12.20 5.15
N MET A 224 9.42 12.41 5.82
CA MET A 224 10.14 11.39 6.56
C MET A 224 10.43 11.93 7.96
N PHE A 225 9.54 11.64 8.91
CA PHE A 225 9.67 12.12 10.29
C PHE A 225 10.56 11.21 11.14
N GLY A 226 10.65 9.92 10.78
CA GLY A 226 11.46 8.94 11.48
C GLY A 226 12.87 8.75 10.93
N SER A 227 13.56 7.76 11.47
CA SER A 227 14.94 7.43 11.09
C SER A 227 15.00 6.49 9.88
N TYR A 228 15.81 6.84 8.88
CA TYR A 228 16.13 5.96 7.74
C TYR A 228 16.76 4.64 8.18
N VAL A 229 17.51 4.65 9.30
CA VAL A 229 18.11 3.42 9.86
C VAL A 229 17.01 2.50 10.38
N THR A 230 16.04 3.02 11.13
CA THR A 230 14.89 2.24 11.62
C THR A 230 14.07 1.67 10.45
N LEU A 231 13.80 2.49 9.43
CA LEU A 231 13.10 2.07 8.21
C LEU A 231 13.84 0.90 7.52
N THR A 232 15.16 1.04 7.36
CA THR A 232 16.00 0.01 6.73
C THR A 232 16.00 -1.28 7.53
N LEU A 233 16.08 -1.22 8.86
CA LEU A 233 16.03 -2.40 9.72
C LEU A 233 14.69 -3.14 9.60
N VAL A 234 13.59 -2.41 9.58
CA VAL A 234 12.24 -3.00 9.36
C VAL A 234 12.14 -3.60 7.96
N GLY A 235 12.61 -2.90 6.92
CA GLY A 235 12.66 -3.42 5.56
C GLY A 235 13.48 -4.71 5.43
N LEU A 236 14.63 -4.78 6.11
CA LEU A 236 15.44 -5.99 6.18
C LEU A 236 14.72 -7.14 6.92
N ALA A 237 14.06 -6.85 8.05
CA ALA A 237 13.28 -7.85 8.77
C ALA A 237 12.15 -8.40 7.89
N GLY A 238 11.45 -7.55 7.14
CA GLY A 238 10.46 -7.95 6.16
C GLY A 238 11.03 -8.82 5.03
N ALA A 239 12.16 -8.42 4.45
CA ALA A 239 12.82 -9.19 3.41
C ALA A 239 13.27 -10.58 3.90
N LEU A 240 13.77 -10.69 5.13
CA LEU A 240 14.11 -11.95 5.78
C LEU A 240 12.86 -12.82 6.01
N CYS A 241 11.79 -12.22 6.51
CA CYS A 241 10.51 -12.87 6.75
C CYS A 241 9.99 -13.51 5.46
N PHE A 242 9.81 -12.73 4.40
CA PHE A 242 9.27 -13.23 3.14
C PHE A 242 10.25 -14.16 2.40
N SER A 243 11.56 -14.01 2.59
CA SER A 243 12.53 -15.00 2.11
C SER A 243 12.32 -16.36 2.75
N SER A 244 12.04 -16.40 4.05
CA SER A 244 11.76 -17.64 4.78
C SER A 244 10.48 -18.31 4.27
N VAL A 245 9.42 -17.53 4.02
CA VAL A 245 8.19 -18.02 3.41
C VAL A 245 8.46 -18.53 1.99
N GLY A 246 9.25 -17.80 1.19
CA GLY A 246 9.66 -18.22 -0.16
C GLY A 246 10.40 -19.54 -0.18
N VAL A 247 11.30 -19.78 0.79
CA VAL A 247 11.96 -21.09 0.97
C VAL A 247 10.93 -22.17 1.24
N LEU A 248 9.97 -21.93 2.14
CA LEU A 248 8.93 -22.92 2.49
C LEU A 248 8.04 -23.25 1.29
N VAL A 249 7.62 -22.24 0.50
CA VAL A 249 6.87 -22.42 -0.74
C VAL A 249 7.65 -23.28 -1.72
N ALA A 250 8.94 -23.01 -1.91
CA ALA A 250 9.79 -23.78 -2.80
C ALA A 250 9.91 -25.25 -2.40
N MET A 251 9.79 -25.57 -1.10
CA MET A 251 9.82 -26.98 -0.65
C MET A 251 8.60 -27.79 -1.14
N ARG A 252 7.48 -27.13 -1.34
CA ARG A 252 6.23 -27.76 -1.82
C ARG A 252 6.10 -27.77 -3.33
N ALA A 253 6.67 -26.80 -4.01
CA ALA A 253 6.60 -26.66 -5.45
C ALA A 253 7.45 -27.72 -6.17
N ARG A 254 6.84 -28.41 -7.15
CA ARG A 254 7.54 -29.41 -8.01
C ARG A 254 7.89 -28.85 -9.38
N SER A 255 7.21 -27.79 -9.83
CA SER A 255 7.44 -27.09 -11.10
C SER A 255 7.39 -25.57 -10.87
N GLU A 256 7.80 -24.79 -11.88
CA GLU A 256 7.72 -23.33 -11.84
C GLU A 256 6.27 -22.83 -11.81
N GLU A 257 5.36 -23.52 -12.52
CA GLU A 257 3.93 -23.19 -12.53
C GLU A 257 3.30 -23.43 -11.14
N ALA A 258 3.61 -24.57 -10.52
CA ALA A 258 3.15 -24.88 -9.17
C ALA A 258 3.70 -23.88 -8.14
N MET A 259 4.95 -23.45 -8.31
CA MET A 259 5.56 -22.40 -7.49
C MET A 259 4.80 -21.08 -7.66
N GLY A 260 4.55 -20.66 -8.91
CA GLY A 260 3.80 -19.44 -9.20
C GLY A 260 2.40 -19.45 -8.56
N GLY A 261 1.68 -20.57 -8.67
CA GLY A 261 0.39 -20.76 -8.02
C GLY A 261 0.44 -20.65 -6.49
N LEU A 262 1.44 -21.27 -5.85
CA LEU A 262 1.62 -21.19 -4.39
C LEU A 262 2.05 -19.80 -3.92
N VAL A 263 2.93 -19.12 -4.67
CA VAL A 263 3.32 -17.73 -4.36
C VAL A 263 2.09 -16.83 -4.44
N ASN A 264 1.28 -16.94 -5.49
CA ASN A 264 0.06 -16.14 -5.63
C ASN A 264 -0.96 -16.45 -4.55
N LEU A 265 -1.12 -17.73 -4.16
CA LEU A 265 -2.01 -18.13 -3.07
C LEU A 265 -1.65 -17.46 -1.74
N VAL A 266 -0.38 -17.21 -1.49
CA VAL A 266 0.10 -16.55 -0.28
C VAL A 266 0.06 -15.02 -0.43
N SER A 267 0.55 -14.49 -1.57
CA SER A 267 0.76 -13.05 -1.74
C SER A 267 -0.53 -12.28 -2.04
N LEU A 268 -1.47 -12.82 -2.84
CA LEU A 268 -2.68 -12.10 -3.22
C LEU A 268 -3.57 -11.77 -2.01
N PRO A 269 -3.93 -12.73 -1.12
CA PRO A 269 -4.71 -12.40 0.06
C PRO A 269 -4.00 -11.36 0.95
N MET A 270 -2.68 -11.50 1.15
CA MET A 270 -1.92 -10.53 1.94
C MET A 270 -1.95 -9.15 1.30
N MET A 271 -1.78 -9.05 -0.03
CA MET A 271 -1.76 -7.77 -0.75
C MET A 271 -3.08 -7.00 -0.57
N PHE A 272 -4.23 -7.68 -0.61
CA PHE A 272 -5.53 -7.05 -0.44
C PHE A 272 -5.86 -6.72 1.01
N LEU A 273 -5.51 -7.59 1.95
CA LEU A 273 -5.89 -7.44 3.36
C LEU A 273 -4.94 -6.56 4.17
N SER A 274 -3.67 -6.45 3.75
CA SER A 274 -2.61 -5.82 4.58
C SER A 274 -2.44 -4.32 4.34
N GLY A 275 -3.47 -3.64 3.90
CA GLY A 275 -3.44 -2.19 3.85
C GLY A 275 -2.47 -1.59 2.81
N VAL A 276 -2.18 -2.28 1.70
CA VAL A 276 -1.31 -1.74 0.64
C VAL A 276 -1.98 -0.56 -0.06
N PHE A 277 -3.21 -0.76 -0.51
CA PHE A 277 -3.98 0.22 -1.30
C PHE A 277 -5.06 0.93 -0.47
N PHE A 278 -5.59 0.30 0.55
CA PHE A 278 -6.66 0.80 1.41
C PHE A 278 -6.30 0.54 2.87
N ALA A 279 -6.73 1.42 3.77
CA ALA A 279 -6.50 1.23 5.20
C ALA A 279 -7.10 -0.11 5.67
N SER A 280 -6.31 -0.86 6.45
CA SER A 280 -6.74 -2.15 7.03
C SER A 280 -7.95 -2.00 7.95
N ASP A 281 -8.14 -0.83 8.54
CA ASP A 281 -9.26 -0.51 9.45
C ASP A 281 -10.63 -0.50 8.78
N ASN A 282 -10.67 -0.40 7.42
CA ASN A 282 -11.90 -0.46 6.67
C ASN A 282 -12.53 -1.87 6.60
N PHE A 283 -11.79 -2.90 7.02
CA PHE A 283 -12.30 -4.27 7.04
C PHE A 283 -13.14 -4.56 8.31
N PRO A 284 -14.11 -5.50 8.23
CA PRO A 284 -14.96 -5.85 9.37
C PRO A 284 -14.16 -6.27 10.61
N ALA A 285 -14.66 -5.94 11.80
CA ALA A 285 -13.98 -6.17 13.08
C ALA A 285 -13.56 -7.63 13.33
N TRP A 286 -14.33 -8.62 12.82
CA TRP A 286 -13.99 -10.04 12.95
C TRP A 286 -12.74 -10.44 12.15
N LEU A 287 -12.37 -9.68 11.12
CA LEU A 287 -11.20 -9.95 10.29
C LEU A 287 -9.92 -9.27 10.82
N GLN A 288 -10.05 -8.22 11.63
CA GLN A 288 -8.94 -7.44 12.17
C GLN A 288 -7.87 -8.28 12.90
N PRO A 289 -8.21 -9.28 13.73
CA PRO A 289 -7.19 -10.11 14.37
C PRO A 289 -6.35 -10.91 13.36
N VAL A 290 -6.98 -11.37 12.26
CA VAL A 290 -6.29 -12.10 11.19
C VAL A 290 -5.36 -11.15 10.43
N ILE A 291 -5.85 -9.95 10.08
CA ILE A 291 -5.09 -8.92 9.38
C ILE A 291 -3.86 -8.51 10.21
N GLY A 292 -4.03 -8.27 11.50
CA GLY A 292 -2.93 -7.89 12.40
C GLY A 292 -1.83 -8.96 12.55
N PHE A 293 -2.15 -10.23 12.29
CA PHE A 293 -1.18 -11.33 12.31
C PHE A 293 -0.46 -11.52 10.96
N LEU A 294 -0.89 -10.85 9.89
CA LEU A 294 -0.24 -10.95 8.59
C LEU A 294 1.10 -10.21 8.58
N PRO A 295 2.17 -10.83 8.08
CA PRO A 295 3.50 -10.21 8.05
C PRO A 295 3.55 -8.97 7.13
N LEU A 296 2.72 -8.91 6.10
CA LEU A 296 2.65 -7.73 5.23
C LEU A 296 1.98 -6.55 5.93
N THR A 297 0.98 -6.78 6.78
CA THR A 297 0.40 -5.74 7.63
C THR A 297 1.43 -5.19 8.60
N ALA A 298 2.15 -6.09 9.30
CA ALA A 298 3.18 -5.70 10.25
C ALA A 298 4.28 -4.82 9.62
N ILE A 299 4.71 -5.13 8.39
CA ILE A 299 5.72 -4.32 7.70
C ILE A 299 5.13 -2.99 7.20
N ASN A 300 3.93 -2.99 6.58
CA ASN A 300 3.32 -1.79 6.05
C ASN A 300 3.02 -0.76 7.14
N ASP A 301 2.43 -1.19 8.26
CA ASP A 301 2.14 -0.32 9.39
C ASP A 301 3.42 0.21 10.03
N SER A 302 4.45 -0.65 10.17
CA SER A 302 5.76 -0.20 10.67
C SER A 302 6.40 0.85 9.76
N LEU A 303 6.39 0.65 8.45
CA LEU A 303 6.95 1.60 7.49
C LEU A 303 6.19 2.94 7.52
N ARG A 304 4.84 2.90 7.62
CA ARG A 304 4.02 4.12 7.74
C ARG A 304 4.29 4.86 9.04
N ASN A 305 4.24 4.16 10.16
CA ASN A 305 4.47 4.78 11.47
C ASN A 305 5.86 5.41 11.55
N ILE A 306 6.88 4.79 10.93
CA ILE A 306 8.22 5.40 10.85
C ILE A 306 8.20 6.62 9.95
N MET A 307 7.65 6.52 8.74
CA MET A 307 7.71 7.60 7.75
C MET A 307 6.83 8.78 8.15
N LEU A 308 5.60 8.54 8.58
CA LEU A 308 4.58 9.57 8.77
C LEU A 308 4.43 10.02 10.24
N GLU A 309 4.74 9.15 11.21
CA GLU A 309 4.58 9.46 12.64
C GLU A 309 5.92 9.56 13.38
N GLY A 310 7.04 9.26 12.72
CA GLY A 310 8.36 9.32 13.34
C GLY A 310 8.62 8.21 14.37
N ALA A 311 7.90 7.10 14.29
CA ALA A 311 8.01 6.00 15.25
C ALA A 311 9.42 5.43 15.33
N GLY A 312 9.91 5.25 16.55
CA GLY A 312 11.19 4.61 16.83
C GLY A 312 11.08 3.07 16.87
N LEU A 313 12.20 2.36 16.84
CA LEU A 313 12.21 0.90 16.88
C LEU A 313 11.53 0.33 18.14
N ALA A 314 11.61 1.03 19.26
CA ALA A 314 11.02 0.60 20.53
C ALA A 314 9.48 0.55 20.50
N SER A 315 8.81 1.40 19.73
CA SER A 315 7.35 1.39 19.57
C SER A 315 6.83 0.31 18.64
N LEU A 316 7.71 -0.34 17.87
CA LEU A 316 7.37 -1.37 16.89
C LEU A 316 7.48 -2.81 17.42
N GLY A 317 7.43 -3.01 18.74
CA GLY A 317 7.66 -4.31 19.38
C GLY A 317 6.75 -5.42 18.85
N MET A 318 5.44 -5.18 18.76
CA MET A 318 4.47 -6.19 18.28
C MET A 318 4.64 -6.52 16.79
N PRO A 319 4.73 -5.53 15.86
CA PRO A 319 5.04 -5.81 14.47
C PRO A 319 6.35 -6.58 14.27
N MET A 320 7.40 -6.22 15.00
CA MET A 320 8.70 -6.92 14.92
C MET A 320 8.61 -8.37 15.44
N LEU A 321 7.78 -8.63 16.44
CA LEU A 321 7.52 -9.97 16.94
C LEU A 321 6.78 -10.82 15.90
N VAL A 322 5.79 -10.25 15.22
CA VAL A 322 5.10 -10.93 14.10
C VAL A 322 6.09 -11.27 12.99
N LEU A 323 6.92 -10.32 12.56
CA LEU A 323 7.94 -10.56 11.54
C LEU A 323 8.95 -11.62 11.96
N ALA A 324 9.38 -11.62 13.22
CA ALA A 324 10.28 -12.63 13.76
C ALA A 324 9.64 -14.03 13.76
N ALA A 325 8.39 -14.14 14.18
CA ALA A 325 7.65 -15.41 14.16
C ALA A 325 7.52 -15.95 12.73
N TRP A 326 7.12 -15.10 11.77
CA TRP A 326 7.02 -15.45 10.35
C TRP A 326 8.38 -15.65 9.66
N THR A 327 9.49 -15.24 10.28
CA THR A 327 10.83 -15.58 9.82
C THR A 327 11.24 -16.96 10.33
N VAL A 328 11.09 -17.21 11.63
CA VAL A 328 11.61 -18.40 12.29
C VAL A 328 10.78 -19.65 11.96
N LEU A 329 9.44 -19.56 12.05
CA LEU A 329 8.57 -20.72 11.85
C LEU A 329 8.68 -21.32 10.43
N PRO A 330 8.56 -20.55 9.33
CA PRO A 330 8.73 -21.10 7.99
C PRO A 330 10.16 -21.62 7.74
N LEU A 331 11.18 -20.96 8.26
CA LEU A 331 12.56 -21.39 8.10
C LEU A 331 12.84 -22.74 8.81
N VAL A 332 12.37 -22.90 10.05
CA VAL A 332 12.50 -24.17 10.80
C VAL A 332 11.75 -25.30 10.09
N LEU A 333 10.52 -25.02 9.62
CA LEU A 333 9.74 -25.98 8.84
C LEU A 333 10.44 -26.36 7.55
N ALA A 334 10.97 -25.38 6.82
CA ALA A 334 11.72 -25.62 5.59
C ALA A 334 12.98 -26.48 5.85
N LEU A 335 13.75 -26.19 6.90
CA LEU A 335 14.93 -26.97 7.27
C LEU A 335 14.60 -28.43 7.62
N ARG A 336 13.45 -28.68 8.26
CA ARG A 336 12.98 -30.02 8.60
C ARG A 336 12.47 -30.79 7.38
N LEU A 337 11.79 -30.10 6.47
CA LEU A 337 11.18 -30.70 5.26
C LEU A 337 12.19 -30.85 4.11
N PHE A 338 13.34 -30.17 4.18
CA PHE A 338 14.30 -30.13 3.09
C PHE A 338 14.96 -31.48 2.85
N ARG A 339 14.85 -31.97 1.63
CA ARG A 339 15.58 -33.11 1.11
C ARG A 339 16.42 -32.67 -0.10
N TRP A 340 17.65 -33.17 -0.21
CA TRP A 340 18.56 -32.89 -1.33
C TRP A 340 18.19 -33.61 -2.65
N THR A 341 17.00 -34.18 -2.72
CA THR A 341 16.52 -34.97 -3.86
C THR A 341 15.87 -34.12 -4.93
#